data_8fd587766240a4573abca71ad8273cb4
#
_entry.id   8fd587766240a4573abca71ad8273cb4
#
_cell.length_a   1.000
_cell.length_b   1.000
_cell.length_c   1.000
_cell.angle_alpha   90.00
_cell.angle_beta   90.00
_cell.angle_gamma   90.00
#
_symmetry.space_group_name_H-M   'P 1'
#
loop_
_entity.id
_entity.type
_entity.pdbx_description
1 polymer ?
#
loop_
_entity_poly.entity_id
_entity_poly.type
_entity_poly.pdbx_seq_one_letter_code
_entity_poly.pdbx_strand_id
1 'polypeptide(L)'
;MYLEISNPMDYHVALYIRLSKEDETEGPSQSVTNQKSLLNEFVQQHRLSVYDTYIDDGWSGTSFDRPDFQRMIGDIEAKKVNMVITKDLSRLGRDYIMTGHYMERYFPEKRVRYISLLDGIDTGVESTANDITPFRAIMNDMYAKDISKKIKSVKRDMQRK
;
A
#
# COMPACT_ATOMS: atom_id res chain seq x y z
N MET A 1 14.17 4.60 -8.46
CA MET A 1 14.33 3.19 -8.03
C MET A 1 14.45 2.30 -9.25
N TYR A 2 15.52 1.56 -9.33
CA TYR A 2 15.70 0.58 -10.40
C TYR A 2 15.06 -0.73 -9.96
N LEU A 3 13.99 -1.12 -10.63
CA LEU A 3 13.29 -2.37 -10.39
C LEU A 3 13.42 -3.27 -11.61
N GLU A 4 13.90 -4.48 -11.38
CA GLU A 4 13.96 -5.48 -12.42
C GLU A 4 12.80 -6.46 -12.25
N ILE A 5 11.92 -6.51 -13.25
CA ILE A 5 10.81 -7.44 -13.25
C ILE A 5 11.03 -8.47 -14.33
N SER A 6 11.37 -9.68 -13.91
CA SER A 6 11.50 -10.82 -14.82
C SER A 6 10.11 -11.35 -15.15
N ASN A 7 9.92 -11.76 -16.40
CA ASN A 7 8.68 -12.38 -16.88
C ASN A 7 7.43 -11.52 -16.57
N PRO A 8 7.36 -10.27 -17.08
CA PRO A 8 6.23 -9.40 -16.78
C PRO A 8 4.88 -9.95 -17.21
N MET A 9 4.85 -10.86 -18.19
CA MET A 9 3.60 -11.47 -18.67
C MET A 9 2.96 -12.42 -17.67
N ASP A 10 3.72 -12.88 -16.66
CA ASP A 10 3.19 -13.76 -15.62
C ASP A 10 2.40 -12.99 -14.56
N TYR A 11 2.43 -11.65 -14.59
CA TYR A 11 1.76 -10.83 -13.59
C TYR A 11 0.44 -10.27 -14.09
N HIS A 12 -0.57 -10.36 -13.23
CA HIS A 12 -1.87 -9.70 -13.37
C HIS A 12 -1.96 -8.63 -12.29
N VAL A 13 -1.82 -7.38 -12.71
CA VAL A 13 -1.52 -6.27 -11.79
C VAL A 13 -2.78 -5.58 -11.32
N ALA A 14 -2.89 -5.38 -10.01
CA ALA A 14 -3.82 -4.45 -9.41
C ALA A 14 -3.08 -3.14 -9.10
N LEU A 15 -3.57 -2.05 -9.65
CA LEU A 15 -3.14 -0.72 -9.25
C LEU A 15 -4.07 -0.23 -8.16
N TYR A 16 -3.53 0.12 -7.00
CA TYR A 16 -4.35 0.57 -5.88
C TYR A 16 -4.06 2.04 -5.56
N ILE A 17 -5.14 2.81 -5.50
CA ILE A 17 -5.11 4.25 -5.25
C ILE A 17 -6.02 4.57 -4.08
N ARG A 18 -5.51 5.32 -3.11
CA ARG A 18 -6.30 5.80 -1.98
C ARG A 18 -6.06 7.29 -1.77
N LEU A 19 -7.14 8.03 -1.56
CA LEU A 19 -7.10 9.43 -1.19
C LEU A 19 -8.01 9.64 0.02
N SER A 20 -7.45 10.14 1.11
CA SER A 20 -8.22 10.55 2.29
C SER A 20 -8.47 12.06 2.24
N LYS A 21 -9.36 12.55 3.12
CA LYS A 21 -9.60 14.00 3.26
C LYS A 21 -8.34 14.75 3.69
N GLU A 22 -7.49 14.10 4.49
CA GLU A 22 -6.21 14.67 4.93
C GLU A 22 -5.25 14.86 3.73
N ASP A 23 -5.27 13.96 2.77
CA ASP A 23 -4.43 14.04 1.58
C ASP A 23 -4.78 15.23 0.68
N GLU A 24 -6.04 15.64 0.67
CA GLU A 24 -6.49 16.78 -0.12
C GLU A 24 -5.80 18.08 0.30
N THR A 25 -5.36 18.19 1.54
CA THR A 25 -4.64 19.36 2.08
C THR A 25 -3.15 19.33 1.76
N GLU A 26 -2.61 18.21 1.32
CA GLU A 26 -1.18 18.05 1.03
C GLU A 26 -0.80 18.41 -0.42
N GLY A 27 -1.77 18.81 -1.22
CA GLY A 27 -1.53 19.30 -2.56
C GLY A 27 -1.87 18.32 -3.68
N PRO A 28 -1.77 18.77 -4.95
CA PRO A 28 -2.23 17.99 -6.11
C PRO A 28 -1.43 16.72 -6.38
N SER A 29 -0.22 16.59 -5.85
CA SER A 29 0.60 15.37 -6.02
C SER A 29 -0.04 14.14 -5.39
N GLN A 30 -0.94 14.32 -4.43
CA GLN A 30 -1.65 13.22 -3.77
C GLN A 30 -2.97 12.85 -4.46
N SER A 31 -3.37 13.58 -5.50
CA SER A 31 -4.65 13.35 -6.17
C SER A 31 -4.73 11.95 -6.81
N VAL A 32 -5.96 11.49 -7.02
CA VAL A 32 -6.22 10.24 -7.75
C VAL A 32 -5.58 10.28 -9.13
N THR A 33 -5.72 11.41 -9.85
CA THR A 33 -5.15 11.58 -11.18
C THR A 33 -3.63 11.42 -11.18
N ASN A 34 -2.93 12.05 -10.23
CA ASN A 34 -1.48 11.97 -10.16
C ASN A 34 -1.00 10.57 -9.75
N GLN A 35 -1.65 9.92 -8.79
CA GLN A 35 -1.33 8.54 -8.46
C GLN A 35 -1.52 7.63 -9.67
N LYS A 36 -2.62 7.79 -10.38
CA LYS A 36 -2.94 6.99 -11.57
C LYS A 36 -1.89 7.18 -12.68
N SER A 37 -1.48 8.41 -12.94
CA SER A 37 -0.42 8.72 -13.92
C SER A 37 0.90 8.04 -13.57
N LEU A 38 1.32 8.15 -12.32
CA LEU A 38 2.57 7.55 -11.84
C LEU A 38 2.55 6.03 -11.99
N LEU A 39 1.46 5.39 -11.58
CA LEU A 39 1.32 3.95 -11.64
C LEU A 39 1.25 3.44 -13.08
N ASN A 40 0.52 4.12 -13.95
CA ASN A 40 0.41 3.73 -15.37
C ASN A 40 1.74 3.90 -16.10
N GLU A 41 2.50 4.94 -15.79
CA GLU A 41 3.85 5.11 -16.34
C GLU A 41 4.77 3.96 -15.97
N PHE A 42 4.76 3.56 -14.70
CA PHE A 42 5.54 2.42 -14.23
C PHE A 42 5.15 1.13 -14.96
N VAL A 43 3.86 0.87 -15.08
CA VAL A 43 3.33 -0.32 -15.76
C VAL A 43 3.77 -0.37 -17.22
N GLN A 44 3.71 0.76 -17.92
CA GLN A 44 4.15 0.85 -19.32
C GLN A 44 5.65 0.61 -19.47
N GLN A 45 6.45 1.21 -18.60
CA GLN A 45 7.90 1.05 -18.64
C GLN A 45 8.35 -0.40 -18.42
N HIS A 46 7.62 -1.13 -17.58
CA HIS A 46 7.94 -2.52 -17.24
C HIS A 46 7.11 -3.54 -18.02
N ARG A 47 6.31 -3.10 -18.99
CA ARG A 47 5.49 -3.96 -19.86
C ARG A 47 4.55 -4.88 -19.10
N LEU A 48 4.00 -4.39 -18.01
CA LEU A 48 3.07 -5.13 -17.16
C LEU A 48 1.65 -5.00 -17.70
N SER A 49 0.83 -6.03 -17.47
CA SER A 49 -0.60 -6.04 -17.81
C SER A 49 -1.42 -5.74 -16.58
N VAL A 50 -2.23 -4.69 -16.64
CA VAL A 50 -3.12 -4.30 -15.54
C VAL A 50 -4.42 -5.11 -15.63
N TYR A 51 -4.74 -5.83 -14.56
CA TYR A 51 -6.02 -6.51 -14.44
C TYR A 51 -7.13 -5.49 -14.15
N ASP A 52 -6.93 -4.63 -13.13
CA ASP A 52 -7.88 -3.56 -12.80
C ASP A 52 -7.19 -2.48 -11.96
N THR A 53 -7.82 -1.32 -11.92
CA THR A 53 -7.43 -0.20 -11.07
C THR A 53 -8.49 -0.02 -9.98
N TYR A 54 -8.05 0.01 -8.72
CA TYR A 54 -8.92 0.06 -7.53
C TYR A 54 -8.72 1.41 -6.86
N ILE A 55 -9.82 2.15 -6.67
CA ILE A 55 -9.75 3.53 -6.18
C ILE A 55 -10.68 3.70 -5.00
N ASP A 56 -10.13 4.08 -3.84
CA ASP A 56 -10.87 4.47 -2.65
C ASP A 56 -10.63 5.95 -2.36
N ASP A 57 -11.50 6.79 -2.89
CA ASP A 57 -11.48 8.23 -2.69
C ASP A 57 -12.32 8.60 -1.46
N GLY A 58 -11.72 9.37 -0.56
CA GLY A 58 -12.37 9.78 0.68
C GLY A 58 -12.23 8.79 1.84
N TRP A 59 -11.41 7.76 1.72
CA TRP A 59 -11.24 6.72 2.73
C TRP A 59 -9.91 6.84 3.46
N SER A 60 -9.97 6.69 4.79
CA SER A 60 -8.78 6.73 5.65
C SER A 60 -7.90 5.49 5.49
N GLY A 61 -6.60 5.68 5.64
CA GLY A 61 -5.63 4.59 5.69
C GLY A 61 -5.64 3.79 6.99
N THR A 62 -6.39 4.25 8.02
CA THR A 62 -6.48 3.54 9.30
C THR A 62 -7.53 2.43 9.29
N SER A 63 -8.41 2.40 8.30
CA SER A 63 -9.40 1.33 8.12
C SER A 63 -9.10 0.53 6.85
N PHE A 64 -9.29 -0.77 6.90
CA PHE A 64 -9.20 -1.67 5.75
C PHE A 64 -10.58 -2.10 5.23
N ASP A 65 -11.68 -1.53 5.75
CA ASP A 65 -13.05 -1.77 5.27
C ASP A 65 -13.39 -0.96 4.01
N ARG A 66 -12.38 -0.50 3.30
CA ARG A 66 -12.52 0.29 2.07
C ARG A 66 -13.08 -0.58 0.94
N PRO A 67 -14.12 -0.11 0.22
CA PRO A 67 -14.82 -0.95 -0.76
C PRO A 67 -13.94 -1.49 -1.88
N ASP A 68 -13.11 -0.65 -2.49
CA ASP A 68 -12.26 -1.10 -3.60
C ASP A 68 -11.08 -1.92 -3.11
N PHE A 69 -10.56 -1.65 -1.91
CA PHE A 69 -9.59 -2.51 -1.28
C PHE A 69 -10.14 -3.92 -1.08
N GLN A 70 -11.36 -4.04 -0.55
CA GLN A 70 -12.00 -5.34 -0.36
C GLN A 70 -12.31 -6.03 -1.69
N ARG A 71 -12.68 -5.28 -2.73
CA ARG A 71 -12.84 -5.82 -4.08
C ARG A 71 -11.52 -6.40 -4.61
N MET A 72 -10.41 -5.69 -4.38
CA MET A 72 -9.08 -6.17 -4.74
C MET A 72 -8.72 -7.47 -4.01
N ILE A 73 -9.01 -7.53 -2.71
CA ILE A 73 -8.78 -8.75 -1.92
C ILE A 73 -9.58 -9.92 -2.49
N GLY A 74 -10.85 -9.68 -2.88
CA GLY A 74 -11.66 -10.70 -3.53
C GLY A 74 -11.05 -11.21 -4.84
N ASP A 75 -10.47 -10.32 -5.63
CA ASP A 75 -9.80 -10.70 -6.88
C ASP A 75 -8.48 -11.45 -6.63
N ILE A 76 -7.78 -11.14 -5.55
CA ILE A 76 -6.62 -11.92 -5.09
C ILE A 76 -7.05 -13.34 -4.69
N GLU A 77 -8.12 -13.46 -3.90
CA GLU A 77 -8.66 -14.76 -3.47
C GLU A 77 -9.10 -15.60 -4.67
N ALA A 78 -9.65 -14.96 -5.69
CA ALA A 78 -10.06 -15.63 -6.93
C ALA A 78 -8.88 -15.92 -7.89
N LYS A 79 -7.66 -15.61 -7.46
CA LYS A 79 -6.42 -15.79 -8.25
C LYS A 79 -6.39 -15.00 -9.55
N LYS A 80 -7.11 -13.89 -9.61
CA LYS A 80 -7.12 -12.98 -10.75
C LYS A 80 -6.02 -11.92 -10.68
N VAL A 81 -5.50 -11.66 -9.49
CA VAL A 81 -4.46 -10.67 -9.21
C VAL A 81 -3.32 -11.34 -8.44
N ASN A 82 -2.09 -11.13 -8.90
CA ASN A 82 -0.88 -11.63 -8.24
C ASN A 82 0.21 -10.58 -8.06
N MET A 83 -0.10 -9.31 -8.36
CA MET A 83 0.80 -8.19 -8.09
C MET A 83 -0.05 -6.97 -7.72
N VAL A 84 0.35 -6.28 -6.64
CA VAL A 84 -0.27 -5.03 -6.20
C VAL A 84 0.78 -3.93 -6.22
N ILE A 85 0.45 -2.79 -6.84
CA ILE A 85 1.34 -1.64 -6.90
C ILE A 85 0.62 -0.43 -6.33
N THR A 86 1.28 0.28 -5.41
CA THR A 86 0.82 1.56 -4.88
C THR A 86 1.90 2.62 -5.06
N LYS A 87 1.51 3.89 -4.98
CA LYS A 87 2.44 5.00 -5.01
C LYS A 87 3.41 4.94 -3.81
N ASP A 88 2.86 4.75 -2.62
CA ASP A 88 3.62 4.57 -1.39
C ASP A 88 2.87 3.64 -0.44
N LEU A 89 3.53 3.21 0.62
CA LEU A 89 2.96 2.24 1.57
C LEU A 89 1.74 2.81 2.29
N SER A 90 1.67 4.12 2.51
CA SER A 90 0.54 4.74 3.18
C SER A 90 -0.76 4.62 2.37
N ARG A 91 -0.66 4.44 1.05
CA ARG A 91 -1.84 4.16 0.20
C ARG A 91 -2.42 2.80 0.51
N LEU A 92 -1.55 1.80 0.79
CA LEU A 92 -2.01 0.48 1.24
C LEU A 92 -2.67 0.58 2.62
N GLY A 93 -2.02 1.21 3.57
CA GLY A 93 -2.58 1.41 4.90
C GLY A 93 -1.66 2.20 5.82
N ARG A 94 -2.25 2.77 6.87
CA ARG A 94 -1.55 3.53 7.91
C ARG A 94 -1.59 2.88 9.28
N ASP A 95 -2.33 1.80 9.45
CA ASP A 95 -2.38 1.04 10.68
C ASP A 95 -1.21 0.05 10.72
N TYR A 96 -0.43 0.10 11.80
CA TYR A 96 0.76 -0.74 11.96
C TYR A 96 0.43 -2.23 11.90
N ILE A 97 -0.60 -2.65 12.65
CA ILE A 97 -0.92 -4.08 12.79
C ILE A 97 -1.43 -4.66 11.47
N MET A 98 -2.43 -3.99 10.86
CA MET A 98 -3.04 -4.52 9.64
C MET A 98 -2.12 -4.39 8.43
N THR A 99 -1.38 -3.29 8.31
CA THR A 99 -0.40 -3.13 7.23
C THR A 99 0.67 -4.21 7.31
N GLY A 100 1.18 -4.48 8.52
CA GLY A 100 2.14 -5.56 8.76
C GLY A 100 1.57 -6.93 8.40
N HIS A 101 0.31 -7.19 8.76
CA HIS A 101 -0.37 -8.44 8.42
C HIS A 101 -0.40 -8.67 6.89
N TYR A 102 -0.81 -7.66 6.12
CA TYR A 102 -0.87 -7.80 4.65
C TYR A 102 0.51 -7.99 4.05
N MET A 103 1.50 -7.24 4.51
CA MET A 103 2.85 -7.31 3.97
C MET A 103 3.61 -8.59 4.33
N GLU A 104 3.51 -9.02 5.58
CA GLU A 104 4.32 -10.11 6.09
C GLU A 104 3.64 -11.47 6.00
N ARG A 105 2.32 -11.51 5.96
CA ARG A 105 1.55 -12.76 5.98
C ARG A 105 0.65 -12.94 4.77
N TYR A 106 -0.28 -12.00 4.57
CA TYR A 106 -1.33 -12.20 3.56
C TYR A 106 -0.78 -12.29 2.15
N PHE A 107 -0.02 -11.28 1.71
CA PHE A 107 0.54 -11.28 0.36
C PHE A 107 1.49 -12.45 0.12
N PRO A 108 2.43 -12.77 1.02
CA PRO A 108 3.26 -13.96 0.83
C PRO A 108 2.48 -15.27 0.74
N GLU A 109 1.47 -15.46 1.59
CA GLU A 109 0.63 -16.66 1.57
C GLU A 109 -0.15 -16.80 0.26
N LYS A 110 -0.61 -15.70 -0.30
CA LYS A 110 -1.33 -15.67 -1.57
C LYS A 110 -0.41 -15.57 -2.79
N ARG A 111 0.90 -15.53 -2.57
CA ARG A 111 1.91 -15.37 -3.62
C ARG A 111 1.67 -14.11 -4.44
N VAL A 112 1.32 -13.02 -3.76
CA VAL A 112 1.16 -11.69 -4.34
C VAL A 112 2.42 -10.88 -4.12
N ARG A 113 2.99 -10.39 -5.21
CA ARG A 113 4.11 -9.44 -5.15
C ARG A 113 3.57 -8.04 -4.90
N TYR A 114 4.12 -7.35 -3.92
CA TYR A 114 3.74 -5.97 -3.61
C TYR A 114 4.89 -5.02 -3.91
N ILE A 115 4.56 -3.94 -4.61
CA ILE A 115 5.53 -2.89 -4.97
C ILE A 115 4.99 -1.55 -4.49
N SER A 116 5.80 -0.82 -3.73
CA SER A 116 5.57 0.57 -3.38
C SER A 116 6.63 1.43 -4.05
N LEU A 117 6.20 2.29 -4.97
CA LEU A 117 7.14 2.98 -5.87
C LEU A 117 8.04 3.95 -5.13
N LEU A 118 7.48 4.86 -4.33
CA LEU A 118 8.25 5.92 -3.69
C LEU A 118 9.07 5.44 -2.49
N ASP A 119 8.68 4.32 -1.88
CA ASP A 119 9.38 3.77 -0.72
C ASP A 119 10.50 2.80 -1.10
N GLY A 120 10.59 2.42 -2.36
CA GLY A 120 11.55 1.43 -2.80
C GLY A 120 11.28 0.02 -2.29
N ILE A 121 10.02 -0.31 -2.01
CA ILE A 121 9.61 -1.63 -1.51
C ILE A 121 9.23 -2.54 -2.67
N ASP A 122 9.78 -3.75 -2.68
CA ASP A 122 9.40 -4.81 -3.61
C ASP A 122 9.56 -6.16 -2.90
N THR A 123 8.43 -6.82 -2.63
CA THR A 123 8.44 -8.11 -1.92
C THR A 123 8.78 -9.30 -2.81
N GLY A 124 8.83 -9.09 -4.13
CA GLY A 124 9.15 -10.14 -5.09
C GLY A 124 10.65 -10.36 -5.29
N VAL A 125 11.48 -9.45 -4.80
CA VAL A 125 12.92 -9.65 -4.82
C VAL A 125 13.26 -10.64 -3.71
N GLU A 126 13.93 -11.73 -4.04
CA GLU A 126 14.48 -12.63 -3.02
C GLU A 126 15.39 -11.81 -2.12
N SER A 127 14.88 -11.50 -0.94
CA SER A 127 15.43 -10.44 -0.15
C SER A 127 16.80 -10.78 0.38
N THR A 128 17.77 -10.04 -0.07
CA THR A 128 18.90 -9.72 0.78
C THR A 128 18.39 -8.80 1.89
N ALA A 129 19.05 -8.80 3.03
CA ALA A 129 18.66 -8.00 4.20
C ALA A 129 18.40 -6.52 3.89
N ASN A 130 18.85 -6.03 2.75
CA ASN A 130 18.71 -4.63 2.32
C ASN A 130 17.31 -4.27 1.83
N ASP A 131 16.54 -5.23 1.31
CA ASP A 131 15.24 -4.95 0.70
C ASP A 131 14.13 -4.77 1.72
N ILE A 132 14.35 -5.24 2.95
CA ILE A 132 13.40 -5.12 4.06
C ILE A 132 13.61 -3.81 4.84
N THR A 133 14.76 -3.15 4.70
CA THR A 133 15.10 -1.96 5.49
C THR A 133 14.10 -0.81 5.30
N PRO A 134 13.70 -0.41 4.07
CA PRO A 134 12.70 0.63 3.91
C PRO A 134 11.37 0.29 4.56
N PHE A 135 10.94 -0.98 4.43
CA PHE A 135 9.71 -1.46 5.04
C PHE A 135 9.76 -1.35 6.57
N ARG A 136 10.86 -1.81 7.19
CA ARG A 136 11.03 -1.75 8.65
C ARG A 136 11.04 -0.31 9.16
N ALA A 137 11.69 0.61 8.45
CA ALA A 137 11.73 2.02 8.85
C ALA A 137 10.33 2.63 8.86
N ILE A 138 9.53 2.35 7.82
CA ILE A 138 8.16 2.85 7.73
C ILE A 138 7.28 2.23 8.80
N MET A 139 7.41 0.93 9.06
CA MET A 139 6.64 0.23 10.08
C MET A 139 6.96 0.75 11.48
N ASN A 140 8.22 1.05 11.76
CA ASN A 140 8.61 1.67 13.04
C ASN A 140 7.98 3.04 13.22
N ASP A 141 7.92 3.84 12.15
CA ASP A 141 7.27 5.16 12.17
C ASP A 141 5.76 5.04 12.41
N MET A 142 5.09 4.08 11.76
CA MET A 142 3.66 3.80 11.99
C MET A 142 3.41 3.36 13.43
N TYR A 143 4.27 2.50 13.97
CA TYR A 143 4.16 2.03 15.35
C TYR A 143 4.26 3.19 16.35
N ALA A 144 5.22 4.08 16.15
CA ALA A 144 5.41 5.25 17.00
C ALA A 144 4.19 6.18 16.95
N LYS A 145 3.62 6.41 15.77
CA LYS A 145 2.40 7.21 15.59
C LYS A 145 1.19 6.60 16.27
N ASP A 146 1.00 5.28 16.16
CA ASP A 146 -0.11 4.57 16.80
C ASP A 146 -0.01 4.66 18.32
N ILE A 147 1.17 4.49 18.90
CA ILE A 147 1.40 4.65 20.34
C ILE A 147 1.09 6.09 20.78
N SER A 148 1.57 7.09 20.05
CA SER A 148 1.32 8.49 20.34
C SER A 148 -0.18 8.82 20.38
N LYS A 149 -0.94 8.29 19.42
CA LYS A 149 -2.41 8.46 19.39
C LYS A 149 -3.07 7.83 20.60
N LYS A 150 -2.67 6.64 21.00
CA LYS A 150 -3.22 5.95 22.18
C LYS A 150 -2.94 6.73 23.46
N ILE A 151 -1.74 7.26 23.63
CA ILE A 151 -1.38 8.08 24.81
C ILE A 151 -2.24 9.35 24.86
N LYS A 152 -2.42 10.04 23.76
CA LYS A 152 -3.26 11.23 23.67
C LYS A 152 -4.73 10.94 24.01
N SER A 153 -5.24 9.82 23.55
CA SER A 153 -6.61 9.39 23.85
C SER A 153 -6.81 9.14 25.35
N VAL A 154 -5.88 8.44 25.99
CA VAL A 154 -5.92 8.18 27.43
C VAL A 154 -5.86 9.49 28.22
N LYS A 155 -5.00 10.43 27.86
CA LYS A 155 -4.90 11.73 28.51
C LYS A 155 -6.19 12.53 28.41
N ARG A 156 -6.89 12.51 27.25
CA ARG A 156 -8.19 13.18 27.08
C ARG A 156 -9.23 12.60 28.01
N ASP A 157 -9.32 11.29 28.11
CA ASP A 157 -10.28 10.61 28.97
C ASP A 157 -10.03 10.93 30.44
N MET A 158 -8.79 11.02 30.85
CA MET A 158 -8.40 11.41 32.22
C MET A 158 -8.75 12.87 32.52
N GLN A 159 -8.65 13.78 31.55
CA GLN A 159 -8.97 15.21 31.72
C GLN A 159 -10.48 15.49 31.79
N ARG A 160 -11.31 14.60 31.28
CA ARG A 160 -12.78 14.74 31.29
C ARG A 160 -13.42 14.32 32.60
N LYS A 161 -12.68 13.74 33.50
CA LYS A 161 -13.14 13.36 34.85
C LYS A 161 -12.84 14.52 35.84
#